data_aa86d3fb6732955bd7007565f6903ffb
#
_entry.id   aa86d3fb6732955bd7007565f6903ffb
#
_cell.length_a   1.000
_cell.length_b   1.000
_cell.length_c   1.000
_cell.angle_alpha   90.00
_cell.angle_beta   90.00
_cell.angle_gamma   90.00
#
_symmetry.space_group_name_H-M   'P 1'
#
loop_
_entity.id
_entity.type
_entity.pdbx_description
1 polymer ?
#
loop_
_entity_poly.entity_id
_entity_poly.type
_entity_poly.pdbx_seq_one_letter_code
_entity_poly.pdbx_strand_id
1 'polypeptide(L)'
;MLGFDLGKYRTIVVSIALFLVLDLGVLILNFVISSEIDKDAVNINLAGRQRMLSQRMAKTSLQIEARAAAGAPFEKEAKELQQAHATFDSTLNAFIAGGTTLSGAGSEIRIERIDDARAQGILGEAKGLWAPFSTAVRSLGDKGAASPEAAAVLARQAEGVNLG
;
A
#
# COMPACT_ATOMS: atom_id res chain seq x y z
N MET A 1 -42.64 48.18 13.01
CA MET A 1 -42.49 47.04 12.09
C MET A 1 -41.99 47.59 10.77
N LEU A 2 -40.70 47.42 10.48
CA LEU A 2 -40.12 47.79 9.18
C LEU A 2 -40.63 46.78 8.16
N GLY A 3 -41.64 47.16 7.37
CA GLY A 3 -42.08 46.36 6.24
C GLY A 3 -40.98 46.35 5.16
N PHE A 4 -40.20 45.29 5.13
CA PHE A 4 -39.25 45.07 4.05
C PHE A 4 -40.04 44.79 2.77
N ASP A 5 -40.05 45.77 1.87
CA ASP A 5 -40.67 45.61 0.55
C ASP A 5 -39.81 44.68 -0.32
N LEU A 6 -40.02 43.40 -0.13
CA LEU A 6 -39.31 42.32 -0.84
C LEU A 6 -39.42 42.40 -2.37
N GLY A 7 -40.48 43.11 -2.88
CA GLY A 7 -40.71 43.29 -4.31
C GLY A 7 -39.60 44.07 -5.00
N LYS A 8 -39.13 45.16 -4.38
CA LYS A 8 -38.12 46.07 -4.94
C LYS A 8 -36.71 45.46 -4.95
N TYR A 9 -36.42 44.55 -3.99
CA TYR A 9 -35.09 43.92 -3.84
C TYR A 9 -35.07 42.48 -4.29
N ARG A 10 -36.14 41.95 -4.84
CA ARG A 10 -36.27 40.54 -5.25
C ARG A 10 -35.14 40.07 -6.16
N THR A 11 -34.76 40.88 -7.16
CA THR A 11 -33.69 40.53 -8.10
C THR A 11 -32.35 40.44 -7.39
N ILE A 12 -32.04 41.36 -6.49
CA ILE A 12 -30.80 41.37 -5.70
C ILE A 12 -30.76 40.17 -4.77
N VAL A 13 -31.84 39.87 -4.06
CA VAL A 13 -31.92 38.71 -3.15
C VAL A 13 -31.77 37.40 -3.91
N VAL A 14 -32.41 37.27 -5.08
CA VAL A 14 -32.29 36.08 -5.93
C VAL A 14 -30.85 35.93 -6.46
N SER A 15 -30.21 37.03 -6.88
CA SER A 15 -28.83 36.98 -7.37
C SER A 15 -27.84 36.57 -6.26
N ILE A 16 -28.02 37.10 -5.04
CA ILE A 16 -27.20 36.72 -3.88
C ILE A 16 -27.45 35.26 -3.52
N ALA A 17 -28.70 34.82 -3.49
CA ALA A 17 -29.02 33.42 -3.19
C ALA A 17 -28.42 32.46 -4.24
N LEU A 18 -28.51 32.81 -5.52
CA LEU A 18 -27.88 32.02 -6.60
C LEU A 18 -26.37 31.98 -6.47
N PHE A 19 -25.74 33.11 -6.15
CA PHE A 19 -24.30 33.19 -5.92
C PHE A 19 -23.87 32.29 -4.76
N LEU A 20 -24.60 32.34 -3.63
CA LEU A 20 -24.32 31.49 -2.46
C LEU A 20 -24.47 29.98 -2.78
N VAL A 21 -25.46 29.62 -3.58
CA VAL A 21 -25.67 28.23 -4.01
C VAL A 21 -24.53 27.76 -4.90
N LEU A 22 -24.06 28.60 -5.83
CA LEU A 22 -22.91 28.29 -6.68
C LEU A 22 -21.62 28.16 -5.87
N ASP A 23 -21.38 29.07 -4.93
CA ASP A 23 -20.21 29.03 -4.04
C ASP A 23 -20.21 27.76 -3.18
N LEU A 24 -21.35 27.40 -2.60
CA LEU A 24 -21.51 26.16 -1.85
C LEU A 24 -21.25 24.94 -2.74
N GLY A 25 -21.72 24.95 -3.99
CA GLY A 25 -21.44 23.89 -4.96
C GLY A 25 -19.94 23.73 -5.25
N VAL A 26 -19.22 24.84 -5.42
CA VAL A 26 -17.76 24.83 -5.61
C VAL A 26 -17.04 24.30 -4.37
N LEU A 27 -17.47 24.70 -3.17
CA LEU A 27 -16.88 24.20 -1.92
C LEU A 27 -17.07 22.69 -1.76
N ILE A 28 -18.27 22.17 -2.04
CA ILE A 28 -18.54 20.74 -1.99
C ILE A 28 -17.65 19.99 -3.02
N LEU A 29 -17.58 20.50 -4.24
CA LEU A 29 -16.76 19.89 -5.29
C LEU A 29 -15.27 19.86 -4.90
N ASN A 30 -14.73 20.97 -4.39
CA ASN A 30 -13.37 21.04 -3.89
C ASN A 30 -13.10 20.05 -2.76
N PHE A 31 -14.05 19.91 -1.83
CA PHE A 31 -13.92 18.95 -0.74
C PHE A 31 -13.86 17.49 -1.24
N VAL A 32 -14.73 17.13 -2.19
CA VAL A 32 -14.76 15.80 -2.79
C VAL A 32 -13.44 15.51 -3.51
N ILE A 33 -12.98 16.43 -4.39
CA ILE A 33 -11.73 16.27 -5.14
C ILE A 33 -10.54 16.16 -4.19
N SER A 34 -10.47 17.01 -3.15
CA SER A 34 -9.37 16.98 -2.17
C SER A 34 -9.32 15.65 -1.43
N SER A 35 -10.46 15.08 -1.06
CA SER A 35 -10.51 13.79 -0.36
C SER A 35 -10.05 12.61 -1.23
N GLU A 36 -10.29 12.65 -2.55
CA GLU A 36 -9.78 11.66 -3.49
C GLU A 36 -8.27 11.77 -3.68
N ILE A 37 -7.75 12.99 -3.83
CA ILE A 37 -6.30 13.23 -3.96
C ILE A 37 -5.55 12.71 -2.73
N ASP A 38 -6.07 12.92 -1.53
CA ASP A 38 -5.44 12.43 -0.30
C ASP A 38 -5.36 10.90 -0.26
N LYS A 39 -6.41 10.19 -0.71
CA LYS A 39 -6.41 8.73 -0.82
C LYS A 39 -5.39 8.23 -1.83
N ASP A 40 -5.31 8.87 -2.99
CA ASP A 40 -4.36 8.52 -4.05
C ASP A 40 -2.92 8.74 -3.61
N ALA A 41 -2.63 9.82 -2.91
CA ALA A 41 -1.30 10.09 -2.36
C ALA A 41 -0.83 9.00 -1.39
N VAL A 42 -1.73 8.49 -0.55
CA VAL A 42 -1.45 7.37 0.36
C VAL A 42 -1.15 6.10 -0.44
N ASN A 43 -1.98 5.77 -1.43
CA ASN A 43 -1.82 4.58 -2.26
C ASN A 43 -0.50 4.61 -3.06
N ILE A 44 -0.14 5.76 -3.64
CA ILE A 44 1.13 5.96 -4.37
C ILE A 44 2.33 5.76 -3.44
N ASN A 45 2.28 6.32 -2.23
CA ASN A 45 3.35 6.15 -1.24
C ASN A 45 3.51 4.69 -0.81
N LEU A 46 2.41 3.98 -0.58
CA LEU A 46 2.43 2.56 -0.25
C LEU A 46 2.97 1.71 -1.40
N ALA A 47 2.60 2.01 -2.65
CA ALA A 47 3.13 1.32 -3.83
C ALA A 47 4.65 1.54 -3.98
N GLY A 48 5.13 2.77 -3.77
CA GLY A 48 6.57 3.07 -3.72
C GLY A 48 7.30 2.27 -2.63
N ARG A 49 6.67 2.13 -1.46
CA ARG A 49 7.20 1.32 -0.36
C ARG A 49 7.25 -0.18 -0.70
N GLN A 50 6.27 -0.71 -1.42
CA GLN A 50 6.28 -2.09 -1.90
C GLN A 50 7.53 -2.38 -2.74
N ARG A 51 7.86 -1.49 -3.66
CA ARG A 51 9.09 -1.60 -4.45
C ARG A 51 10.34 -1.63 -3.58
N MET A 52 10.44 -0.74 -2.58
CA MET A 52 11.56 -0.73 -1.65
C MET A 52 11.63 -2.03 -0.83
N LEU A 53 10.50 -2.54 -0.35
CA LEU A 53 10.43 -3.78 0.42
C LEU A 53 10.84 -4.98 -0.42
N SER A 54 10.42 -5.08 -1.69
CA SER A 54 10.83 -6.17 -2.58
C SER A 54 12.35 -6.19 -2.80
N GLN A 55 12.97 -5.04 -3.05
CA GLN A 55 14.43 -4.92 -3.18
C GLN A 55 15.14 -5.27 -1.88
N ARG A 56 14.61 -4.84 -0.73
CA ARG A 56 15.17 -5.19 0.58
C ARG A 56 15.10 -6.68 0.83
N MET A 57 13.98 -7.32 0.53
CA MET A 57 13.83 -8.78 0.69
C MET A 57 14.77 -9.54 -0.23
N ALA A 58 14.92 -9.15 -1.51
CA ALA A 58 15.87 -9.75 -2.43
C ALA A 58 17.31 -9.66 -1.90
N LYS A 59 17.74 -8.46 -1.49
CA LYS A 59 19.06 -8.26 -0.87
C LYS A 59 19.27 -9.13 0.37
N THR A 60 18.28 -9.15 1.27
CA THR A 60 18.38 -9.92 2.52
C THR A 60 18.42 -11.42 2.26
N SER A 61 17.67 -11.91 1.25
CA SER A 61 17.70 -13.32 0.84
C SER A 61 19.09 -13.74 0.33
N LEU A 62 19.74 -12.90 -0.49
CA LEU A 62 21.13 -13.15 -0.95
C LEU A 62 22.13 -13.14 0.21
N GLN A 63 21.93 -12.26 1.20
CA GLN A 63 22.77 -12.25 2.40
C GLN A 63 22.61 -13.52 3.24
N ILE A 64 21.38 -14.03 3.38
CA ILE A 64 21.10 -15.30 4.06
C ILE A 64 21.79 -16.44 3.34
N GLU A 65 21.69 -16.52 2.00
CA GLU A 65 22.36 -17.54 1.19
C GLU A 65 23.88 -17.51 1.38
N ALA A 66 24.49 -16.33 1.25
CA ALA A 66 25.92 -16.17 1.41
C ALA A 66 26.44 -16.58 2.81
N ARG A 67 25.69 -16.22 3.86
CA ARG A 67 26.01 -16.60 5.24
C ARG A 67 25.81 -18.08 5.48
N ALA A 68 24.74 -18.67 4.99
CA ALA A 68 24.50 -20.11 5.07
C ALA A 68 25.60 -20.93 4.37
N ALA A 69 26.00 -20.49 3.18
CA ALA A 69 27.13 -21.12 2.45
C ALA A 69 28.49 -21.04 3.21
N ALA A 70 28.66 -19.95 3.97
CA ALA A 70 29.84 -19.75 4.82
C ALA A 70 29.75 -20.45 6.20
N GLY A 71 28.63 -21.13 6.51
CA GLY A 71 28.39 -21.70 7.84
C GLY A 71 28.24 -20.65 8.95
N ALA A 72 27.96 -19.39 8.58
CA ALA A 72 27.80 -18.28 9.51
C ALA A 72 26.32 -18.11 9.96
N PRO A 73 26.07 -17.63 11.18
CA PRO A 73 24.70 -17.39 11.65
C PRO A 73 24.02 -16.27 10.85
N PHE A 74 22.73 -16.42 10.59
CA PHE A 74 21.91 -15.48 9.80
C PHE A 74 20.54 -15.15 10.42
N GLU A 75 20.39 -15.34 11.72
CA GLU A 75 19.12 -15.09 12.44
C GLU A 75 18.68 -13.64 12.34
N LYS A 76 19.63 -12.70 12.30
CA LYS A 76 19.33 -11.28 12.15
C LYS A 76 18.69 -10.98 10.80
N GLU A 77 19.30 -11.52 9.75
CA GLU A 77 18.83 -11.36 8.37
C GLU A 77 17.48 -12.08 8.18
N ALA A 78 17.29 -13.26 8.76
CA ALA A 78 16.02 -13.97 8.74
C ALA A 78 14.89 -13.16 9.38
N LYS A 79 15.15 -12.55 10.54
CA LYS A 79 14.19 -11.68 11.22
C LYS A 79 13.87 -10.43 10.39
N GLU A 80 14.86 -9.81 9.78
CA GLU A 80 14.68 -8.66 8.89
C GLU A 80 13.81 -9.03 7.67
N LEU A 81 14.08 -10.19 7.07
CA LEU A 81 13.30 -10.71 5.96
C LEU A 81 11.83 -10.94 6.33
N GLN A 82 11.59 -11.58 7.49
CA GLN A 82 10.24 -11.83 7.98
C GLN A 82 9.47 -10.53 8.23
N GLN A 83 10.10 -9.50 8.80
CA GLN A 83 9.47 -8.20 9.03
C GLN A 83 9.12 -7.50 7.70
N ALA A 84 10.03 -7.51 6.74
CA ALA A 84 9.79 -6.94 5.42
C ALA A 84 8.66 -7.70 4.69
N HIS A 85 8.67 -9.03 4.76
CA HIS A 85 7.64 -9.91 4.22
C HIS A 85 6.26 -9.62 4.81
N ALA A 86 6.14 -9.56 6.14
CA ALA A 86 4.86 -9.29 6.80
C ALA A 86 4.26 -7.93 6.39
N THR A 87 5.10 -6.91 6.28
CA THR A 87 4.67 -5.58 5.83
C THR A 87 4.25 -5.58 4.37
N PHE A 88 4.99 -6.26 3.50
CA PHE A 88 4.67 -6.40 2.08
C PHE A 88 3.35 -7.15 1.89
N ASP A 89 3.20 -8.30 2.53
CA ASP A 89 2.02 -9.16 2.43
C ASP A 89 0.75 -8.44 2.92
N SER A 90 0.82 -7.74 4.05
CA SER A 90 -0.31 -6.97 4.57
C SER A 90 -0.73 -5.85 3.61
N THR A 91 0.22 -5.13 3.01
CA THR A 91 -0.08 -4.04 2.08
C THR A 91 -0.64 -4.57 0.76
N LEU A 92 -0.08 -5.65 0.21
CA LEU A 92 -0.59 -6.29 -1.01
C LEU A 92 -2.04 -6.77 -0.82
N ASN A 93 -2.32 -7.45 0.29
CA ASN A 93 -3.67 -7.91 0.60
C ASN A 93 -4.63 -6.74 0.82
N ALA A 94 -4.18 -5.64 1.43
CA ALA A 94 -4.99 -4.44 1.63
C ALA A 94 -5.33 -3.75 0.30
N PHE A 95 -4.44 -3.71 -0.68
CA PHE A 95 -4.76 -3.23 -2.04
C PHE A 95 -5.80 -4.10 -2.76
N ILE A 96 -5.74 -5.42 -2.57
CA ILE A 96 -6.64 -6.37 -3.23
C ILE A 96 -8.05 -6.37 -2.61
N ALA A 97 -8.13 -6.37 -1.28
CA ALA A 97 -9.38 -6.60 -0.56
C ALA A 97 -9.84 -5.43 0.32
N GLY A 98 -9.03 -4.39 0.43
CA GLY A 98 -9.16 -3.38 1.48
C GLY A 98 -8.64 -3.90 2.82
N GLY A 99 -8.42 -3.01 3.77
CA GLY A 99 -7.99 -3.40 5.11
C GLY A 99 -6.96 -2.47 5.73
N THR A 100 -6.30 -2.96 6.76
CA THR A 100 -5.31 -2.20 7.53
C THR A 100 -3.89 -2.61 7.15
N THR A 101 -3.01 -1.67 6.98
CA THR A 101 -1.57 -1.86 6.78
C THR A 101 -0.77 -0.80 7.52
N LEU A 102 0.56 -0.90 7.49
CA LEU A 102 1.43 0.09 8.12
C LEU A 102 1.81 1.20 7.13
N SER A 103 1.68 2.45 7.57
CA SER A 103 2.20 3.62 6.85
C SER A 103 3.72 3.62 6.76
N GLY A 104 4.30 4.54 5.97
CA GLY A 104 5.75 4.79 5.95
C GLY A 104 6.33 5.17 7.30
N ALA A 105 5.54 5.82 8.15
CA ALA A 105 5.91 6.20 9.52
C ALA A 105 5.72 5.07 10.55
N GLY A 106 5.22 3.89 10.13
CA GLY A 106 4.98 2.76 11.02
C GLY A 106 3.65 2.79 11.76
N SER A 107 2.78 3.79 11.51
CA SER A 107 1.42 3.84 12.06
C SER A 107 0.46 2.99 11.23
N GLU A 108 -0.53 2.41 11.88
CA GLU A 108 -1.62 1.72 11.19
C GLU A 108 -2.46 2.69 10.38
N ILE A 109 -2.71 2.34 9.13
CA ILE A 109 -3.63 3.05 8.24
C ILE A 109 -4.58 2.06 7.60
N ARG A 110 -5.81 2.50 7.42
CA ARG A 110 -6.82 1.76 6.67
C ARG A 110 -6.86 2.28 5.24
N ILE A 111 -6.81 1.37 4.28
CA ILE A 111 -6.98 1.68 2.87
C ILE A 111 -8.21 0.96 2.33
N GLU A 112 -8.83 1.58 1.35
CA GLU A 112 -9.93 0.98 0.61
C GLU A 112 -9.37 0.04 -0.45
N ARG A 113 -10.15 -0.95 -0.85
CA ARG A 113 -9.81 -1.80 -1.99
C ARG A 113 -9.64 -0.93 -3.24
N ILE A 114 -8.67 -1.26 -4.07
CA ILE A 114 -8.54 -0.64 -5.38
C ILE A 114 -9.59 -1.25 -6.31
N ASP A 115 -10.54 -0.43 -6.80
CA ASP A 115 -11.67 -0.91 -7.60
C ASP A 115 -11.41 -0.91 -9.12
N ASP A 116 -10.31 -0.30 -9.58
CA ASP A 116 -9.93 -0.31 -10.98
C ASP A 116 -9.63 -1.73 -11.47
N ALA A 117 -10.34 -2.19 -12.51
CA ALA A 117 -10.25 -3.56 -13.01
C ALA A 117 -8.86 -3.92 -13.55
N ARG A 118 -8.15 -2.96 -14.17
CA ARG A 118 -6.79 -3.16 -14.68
C ARG A 118 -5.81 -3.30 -13.53
N ALA A 119 -5.92 -2.44 -12.52
CA ALA A 119 -5.10 -2.51 -11.33
C ALA A 119 -5.34 -3.83 -10.56
N GLN A 120 -6.58 -4.28 -10.43
CA GLN A 120 -6.91 -5.58 -9.83
C GLN A 120 -6.31 -6.76 -10.60
N GLY A 121 -6.28 -6.70 -11.92
CA GLY A 121 -5.58 -7.70 -12.75
C GLY A 121 -4.10 -7.79 -12.43
N ILE A 122 -3.41 -6.63 -12.39
CA ILE A 122 -1.99 -6.54 -12.05
C ILE A 122 -1.72 -7.03 -10.61
N LEU A 123 -2.57 -6.66 -9.66
CA LEU A 123 -2.46 -7.12 -8.27
C LEU A 123 -2.66 -8.64 -8.15
N GLY A 124 -3.56 -9.22 -8.94
CA GLY A 124 -3.75 -10.67 -9.03
C GLY A 124 -2.52 -11.40 -9.56
N GLU A 125 -1.90 -10.90 -10.61
CA GLU A 125 -0.63 -11.42 -11.14
C GLU A 125 0.50 -11.29 -10.11
N ALA A 126 0.63 -10.12 -9.48
CA ALA A 126 1.61 -9.88 -8.42
C ALA A 126 1.43 -10.86 -7.25
N LYS A 127 0.19 -11.15 -6.87
CA LYS A 127 -0.12 -12.14 -5.82
C LYS A 127 0.29 -13.56 -6.23
N GLY A 128 0.10 -13.92 -7.49
CA GLY A 128 0.54 -15.20 -8.05
C GLY A 128 2.06 -15.37 -7.98
N LEU A 129 2.82 -14.35 -8.36
CA LEU A 129 4.29 -14.32 -8.27
C LEU A 129 4.78 -14.29 -6.81
N TRP A 130 4.03 -13.63 -5.94
CA TRP A 130 4.34 -13.51 -4.53
C TRP A 130 4.19 -14.80 -3.73
N ALA A 131 3.19 -15.64 -4.07
CA ALA A 131 2.81 -16.80 -3.28
C ALA A 131 3.95 -17.81 -3.04
N PRO A 132 4.76 -18.20 -4.04
CA PRO A 132 5.90 -19.12 -3.83
C PRO A 132 6.95 -18.54 -2.88
N PHE A 133 7.30 -17.26 -3.06
CA PHE A 133 8.27 -16.58 -2.20
C PHE A 133 7.75 -16.45 -0.75
N SER A 134 6.50 -16.06 -0.59
CA SER A 134 5.84 -15.96 0.72
C SER A 134 5.86 -17.29 1.47
N THR A 135 5.60 -18.39 0.76
CA THR A 135 5.66 -19.75 1.33
C THR A 135 7.08 -20.10 1.80
N ALA A 136 8.09 -19.76 0.99
CA ALA A 136 9.49 -20.03 1.34
C ALA A 136 9.94 -19.21 2.56
N VAL A 137 9.55 -17.92 2.66
CA VAL A 137 9.89 -17.10 3.82
C VAL A 137 9.21 -17.62 5.10
N ARG A 138 7.96 -18.08 5.02
CA ARG A 138 7.28 -18.68 6.18
C ARG A 138 7.94 -19.97 6.62
N SER A 139 8.33 -20.83 5.68
CA SER A 139 9.01 -22.09 6.01
C SER A 139 10.38 -21.88 6.68
N LEU A 140 11.05 -20.78 6.40
CA LEU A 140 12.29 -20.39 7.07
C LEU A 140 12.07 -20.07 8.56
N GLY A 141 10.91 -19.49 8.90
CA GLY A 141 10.52 -19.19 10.28
C GLY A 141 10.19 -20.44 11.10
N ASP A 142 9.49 -21.38 10.49
CA ASP A 142 9.00 -22.58 11.18
C ASP A 142 10.09 -23.62 11.45
N LYS A 143 11.12 -23.70 10.61
CA LYS A 143 12.19 -24.72 10.69
C LYS A 143 13.41 -24.30 11.51
N GLY A 144 13.36 -23.11 12.14
CA GLY A 144 14.55 -22.54 12.80
C GLY A 144 15.67 -22.29 11.77
N ALA A 145 16.25 -21.14 11.75
CA ALA A 145 17.14 -20.52 10.76
C ALA A 145 18.36 -21.33 10.25
N ALA A 146 18.27 -22.66 10.10
CA ALA A 146 19.46 -23.52 9.99
C ALA A 146 19.57 -24.38 8.72
N SER A 147 18.65 -24.30 7.73
CA SER A 147 18.79 -25.12 6.53
C SER A 147 19.42 -24.33 5.37
N PRO A 148 20.64 -24.65 4.95
CA PRO A 148 21.25 -24.06 3.74
C PRO A 148 20.40 -24.27 2.48
N GLU A 149 19.64 -25.36 2.41
CA GLU A 149 18.71 -25.65 1.30
C GLU A 149 17.54 -24.67 1.26
N ALA A 150 16.98 -24.30 2.42
CA ALA A 150 15.92 -23.29 2.48
C ALA A 150 16.42 -21.90 2.06
N ALA A 151 17.67 -21.56 2.41
CA ALA A 151 18.31 -20.31 2.00
C ALA A 151 18.52 -20.25 0.47
N ALA A 152 18.96 -21.34 -0.16
CA ALA A 152 19.15 -21.42 -1.61
C ALA A 152 17.82 -21.36 -2.39
N VAL A 153 16.76 -21.95 -1.86
CA VAL A 153 15.40 -21.83 -2.44
C VAL A 153 14.89 -20.41 -2.37
N LEU A 154 15.10 -19.73 -1.25
CA LEU A 154 14.74 -18.32 -1.07
C LEU A 154 15.43 -17.39 -2.06
N ALA A 155 16.75 -17.55 -2.25
CA ALA A 155 17.52 -16.73 -3.17
C ALA A 155 17.01 -16.85 -4.61
N ARG A 156 16.77 -18.07 -5.09
CA ARG A 156 16.22 -18.31 -6.44
C ARG A 156 14.84 -17.71 -6.64
N GLN A 157 13.99 -17.73 -5.61
CA GLN A 157 12.64 -17.15 -5.71
C GLN A 157 12.64 -15.62 -5.57
N ALA A 158 13.61 -15.05 -4.83
CA ALA A 158 13.79 -13.61 -4.72
C ALA A 158 14.19 -12.98 -6.06
N GLU A 159 14.95 -13.67 -6.90
CA GLU A 159 15.28 -13.22 -8.27
C GLU A 159 14.02 -13.14 -9.14
N GLY A 160 13.12 -14.13 -9.06
CA GLY A 160 11.86 -14.14 -9.81
C GLY A 160 10.91 -12.99 -9.44
N VAL A 161 10.85 -12.63 -8.16
CA VAL A 161 10.00 -11.50 -7.67
C VAL A 161 10.58 -10.13 -8.05
N ASN A 162 11.88 -10.03 -8.25
CA ASN A 162 12.55 -8.75 -8.55
C ASN A 162 12.61 -8.45 -10.06
N LEU A 163 12.32 -9.41 -10.93
CA LEU A 163 12.33 -9.29 -12.39
C LEU A 163 10.93 -9.02 -12.98
N GLY A 164 9.88 -9.06 -12.19
CA GLY A 164 8.49 -8.74 -12.53
C GLY A 164 8.09 -7.37 -12.03
#